data_10fc03073a6f0f863cfb377fcd914c1c
#
_entry.id   10fc03073a6f0f863cfb377fcd914c1c
#
_cell.length_a   1.000
_cell.length_b   1.000
_cell.length_c   1.000
_cell.angle_alpha   90.00
_cell.angle_beta   90.00
_cell.angle_gamma   90.00
#
_symmetry.space_group_name_H-M   'P 1'
#
loop_
_entity.id
_entity.type
_entity.pdbx_description
1 polymer ?
#
loop_
_entity_poly.entity_id
_entity_poly.type
_entity_poly.pdbx_seq_one_letter_code
_entity_poly.pdbx_strand_id
1 'polypeptide(L)'
;DILDSALLRPGRFDRQIQVGLPDRLGRLGILKVHARNKPLDKDVSLVQIANRTPGFSGADLANLLNESAILATRYKKDIISKNEINEAVDRIIGGIAGSAMEDSKNKKLIAYHEVGRAVIGSLLQNHDAVEKVTLIPRGSSKGLTWFAPSEDQMLISRAQLLARITETLGGRVAERVIFGETEVTTGSSGEIQQ
;
A
#
# COMPACT_ATOMS: atom_id res chain seq x y z
N ASP A 1 3.13 -17.90 18.75
CA ASP A 1 1.87 -18.60 19.13
C ASP A 1 1.76 -20.02 18.55
N ILE A 2 2.79 -20.48 17.82
CA ILE A 2 2.81 -21.85 17.20
C ILE A 2 3.72 -22.80 17.99
N LEU A 3 4.63 -22.26 18.83
CA LEU A 3 5.56 -23.09 19.59
C LEU A 3 4.88 -23.67 20.83
N ASP A 4 5.14 -24.96 21.12
CA ASP A 4 4.74 -25.60 22.36
C ASP A 4 5.32 -24.81 23.56
N SER A 5 4.47 -24.55 24.55
CA SER A 5 4.84 -23.85 25.79
C SER A 5 5.99 -24.53 26.55
N ALA A 6 6.17 -25.83 26.38
CA ALA A 6 7.29 -26.57 26.94
C ALA A 6 8.67 -26.15 26.37
N LEU A 7 8.71 -25.63 25.14
CA LEU A 7 9.94 -25.10 24.54
C LEU A 7 10.35 -23.74 25.11
N LEU A 8 9.39 -22.99 25.67
CA LEU A 8 9.61 -21.65 26.21
C LEU A 8 10.02 -21.65 27.69
N ARG A 9 10.23 -22.83 28.30
CA ARG A 9 10.64 -22.96 29.70
C ARG A 9 12.13 -22.57 29.88
N PRO A 10 12.52 -22.09 31.08
CA PRO A 10 13.93 -21.83 31.43
C PRO A 10 14.86 -22.99 31.07
N GLY A 11 16.01 -22.67 30.49
CA GLY A 11 16.96 -23.69 29.99
C GLY A 11 16.68 -24.19 28.56
N ARG A 12 15.70 -23.65 27.88
CA ARG A 12 15.39 -23.89 26.48
C ARG A 12 15.36 -22.55 25.73
N PHE A 13 14.24 -22.17 25.05
CA PHE A 13 14.06 -20.84 24.46
C PHE A 13 13.53 -19.87 25.51
N ASP A 14 14.33 -19.54 26.49
CA ASP A 14 13.95 -18.75 27.67
C ASP A 14 14.03 -17.23 27.46
N ARG A 15 14.64 -16.79 26.33
CA ARG A 15 14.68 -15.37 25.94
C ARG A 15 13.96 -15.16 24.64
N GLN A 16 12.95 -14.29 24.67
CA GLN A 16 12.19 -13.89 23.50
C GLN A 16 12.60 -12.45 23.15
N ILE A 17 13.08 -12.26 21.94
CA ILE A 17 13.40 -10.94 21.40
C ILE A 17 12.40 -10.67 20.30
N GLN A 18 11.55 -9.67 20.51
CA GLN A 18 10.60 -9.23 19.50
C GLN A 18 11.32 -8.35 18.48
N VAL A 19 11.37 -8.80 17.23
CA VAL A 19 11.87 -8.00 16.10
C VAL A 19 10.66 -7.35 15.44
N GLY A 20 10.51 -6.04 15.65
CA GLY A 20 9.46 -5.25 15.02
C GLY A 20 9.72 -4.96 13.55
N LEU A 21 8.75 -4.31 12.90
CA LEU A 21 8.94 -3.81 11.54
C LEU A 21 10.02 -2.72 11.51
N PRO A 22 10.82 -2.65 10.43
CA PRO A 22 11.89 -1.66 10.32
C PRO A 22 11.29 -0.25 10.13
N ASP A 23 11.92 0.73 10.76
CA ASP A 23 11.71 2.13 10.48
C ASP A 23 12.25 2.52 9.08
N ARG A 24 12.07 3.76 8.68
CA ARG A 24 12.53 4.25 7.37
C ARG A 24 14.03 4.01 7.11
N LEU A 25 14.87 4.21 8.12
CA LEU A 25 16.32 4.00 7.97
C LEU A 25 16.66 2.51 7.90
N GLY A 26 15.98 1.70 8.68
CA GLY A 26 16.06 0.23 8.62
C GLY A 26 15.64 -0.29 7.24
N ARG A 27 14.51 0.20 6.69
CA ARG A 27 14.07 -0.17 5.34
C ARG A 27 15.11 0.21 4.28
N LEU A 28 15.67 1.42 4.37
CA LEU A 28 16.76 1.82 3.46
C LEU A 28 17.98 0.91 3.57
N GLY A 29 18.36 0.53 4.79
CA GLY A 29 19.45 -0.42 5.03
C GLY A 29 19.19 -1.78 4.38
N ILE A 30 18.01 -2.33 4.57
CA ILE A 30 17.57 -3.60 3.99
C ILE A 30 17.56 -3.51 2.46
N LEU A 31 16.99 -2.46 1.89
CA LEU A 31 16.97 -2.24 0.44
C LEU A 31 18.38 -2.18 -0.14
N LYS A 32 19.32 -1.49 0.52
CA LYS A 32 20.73 -1.46 0.09
C LYS A 32 21.38 -2.85 0.04
N VAL A 33 21.07 -3.71 1.01
CA VAL A 33 21.59 -5.09 1.03
C VAL A 33 21.05 -5.89 -0.16
N HIS A 34 19.73 -5.86 -0.38
CA HIS A 34 19.09 -6.64 -1.44
C HIS A 34 19.27 -6.06 -2.86
N ALA A 35 19.70 -4.80 -2.96
CA ALA A 35 20.01 -4.14 -4.24
C ALA A 35 21.41 -4.45 -4.78
N ARG A 36 22.35 -4.98 -3.97
CA ARG A 36 23.76 -5.15 -4.34
C ARG A 36 23.99 -5.90 -5.66
N ASN A 37 23.17 -6.91 -5.92
CA ASN A 37 23.34 -7.79 -7.10
C ASN A 37 22.22 -7.56 -8.13
N LYS A 38 21.58 -6.39 -8.11
CA LYS A 38 20.49 -6.07 -9.05
C LYS A 38 20.86 -4.85 -9.88
N PRO A 39 20.72 -4.92 -11.22
CA PRO A 39 21.03 -3.80 -12.12
C PRO A 39 19.90 -2.76 -12.01
N LEU A 40 20.04 -1.82 -11.08
CA LEU A 40 19.11 -0.70 -10.91
C LEU A 40 19.49 0.46 -11.84
N ASP A 41 18.51 1.07 -12.47
CA ASP A 41 18.69 2.30 -13.25
C ASP A 41 19.02 3.49 -12.34
N LYS A 42 19.61 4.52 -12.92
CA LYS A 42 20.00 5.76 -12.23
C LYS A 42 18.80 6.55 -11.70
N ASP A 43 17.61 6.34 -12.28
CA ASP A 43 16.36 6.96 -11.85
C ASP A 43 15.75 6.30 -10.61
N VAL A 44 16.26 5.12 -10.19
CA VAL A 44 15.77 4.37 -9.03
C VAL A 44 16.45 4.88 -7.76
N SER A 45 15.68 5.50 -6.90
CA SER A 45 16.12 5.96 -5.59
C SER A 45 15.65 5.04 -4.47
N LEU A 46 16.57 4.32 -3.82
CA LEU A 46 16.27 3.47 -2.66
C LEU A 46 15.67 4.27 -1.48
N VAL A 47 16.03 5.56 -1.37
CA VAL A 47 15.46 6.47 -0.36
C VAL A 47 13.97 6.70 -0.63
N GLN A 48 13.61 6.96 -1.89
CA GLN A 48 12.19 7.12 -2.27
C GLN A 48 11.40 5.82 -2.04
N ILE A 49 11.98 4.67 -2.36
CA ILE A 49 11.35 3.38 -2.08
C ILE A 49 11.11 3.20 -0.58
N ALA A 50 12.12 3.47 0.27
CA ALA A 50 11.98 3.37 1.73
C ALA A 50 10.91 4.31 2.29
N ASN A 51 10.74 5.51 1.71
CA ASN A 51 9.68 6.45 2.11
C ASN A 51 8.27 5.94 1.74
N ARG A 52 8.13 5.25 0.60
CA ARG A 52 6.84 4.77 0.06
C ARG A 52 6.43 3.40 0.57
N THR A 53 7.24 2.76 1.40
CA THR A 53 6.98 1.40 1.91
C THR A 53 6.86 1.35 3.45
N PRO A 54 6.09 2.25 4.09
CA PRO A 54 5.83 2.13 5.51
C PRO A 54 5.12 0.81 5.80
N GLY A 55 5.47 0.17 6.93
CA GLY A 55 4.89 -1.11 7.32
C GLY A 55 5.43 -2.34 6.60
N PHE A 56 6.34 -2.19 5.63
CA PHE A 56 6.98 -3.34 4.97
C PHE A 56 8.00 -4.00 5.91
N SER A 57 7.92 -5.32 5.99
CA SER A 57 8.94 -6.16 6.63
C SER A 57 10.19 -6.26 5.76
N GLY A 58 11.27 -6.81 6.33
CA GLY A 58 12.47 -7.13 5.56
C GLY A 58 12.19 -8.10 4.39
N ALA A 59 11.28 -9.04 4.60
CA ALA A 59 10.87 -9.99 3.57
C ALA A 59 10.10 -9.30 2.43
N ASP A 60 9.21 -8.35 2.73
CA ASP A 60 8.47 -7.59 1.72
C ASP A 60 9.42 -6.75 0.87
N LEU A 61 10.42 -6.10 1.48
CA LEU A 61 11.41 -5.31 0.77
C LEU A 61 12.32 -6.15 -0.13
N ALA A 62 12.71 -7.34 0.34
CA ALA A 62 13.46 -8.30 -0.47
C ALA A 62 12.62 -8.77 -1.66
N ASN A 63 11.34 -9.12 -1.40
CA ASN A 63 10.39 -9.53 -2.42
C ASN A 63 10.11 -8.41 -3.43
N LEU A 64 9.99 -7.15 -3.00
CA LEU A 64 9.83 -5.99 -3.86
C LEU A 64 10.93 -5.91 -4.92
N LEU A 65 12.19 -5.96 -4.50
CA LEU A 65 13.31 -5.90 -5.43
C LEU A 65 13.41 -7.14 -6.32
N ASN A 66 12.99 -8.31 -5.82
CA ASN A 66 12.95 -9.54 -6.60
C ASN A 66 11.84 -9.49 -7.67
N GLU A 67 10.62 -9.09 -7.29
CA GLU A 67 9.51 -8.88 -8.23
C GLU A 67 9.86 -7.85 -9.31
N SER A 68 10.54 -6.75 -8.94
CA SER A 68 11.01 -5.76 -9.90
C SER A 68 11.97 -6.34 -10.93
N ALA A 69 12.88 -7.24 -10.50
CA ALA A 69 13.79 -7.94 -11.41
C ALA A 69 13.05 -8.92 -12.33
N ILE A 70 12.07 -9.66 -11.80
CA ILE A 70 11.22 -10.55 -12.59
C ILE A 70 10.44 -9.75 -13.64
N LEU A 71 9.90 -8.59 -13.27
CA LEU A 71 9.20 -7.70 -14.20
C LEU A 71 10.12 -7.17 -15.30
N ALA A 72 11.32 -6.71 -14.95
CA ALA A 72 12.30 -6.25 -15.93
C ALA A 72 12.62 -7.36 -16.94
N THR A 73 12.90 -8.58 -16.47
CA THR A 73 13.15 -9.73 -17.31
C THR A 73 11.94 -10.06 -18.20
N ARG A 74 10.71 -10.03 -17.65
CA ARG A 74 9.48 -10.25 -18.41
C ARG A 74 9.29 -9.24 -19.53
N TYR A 75 9.70 -7.99 -19.30
CA TYR A 75 9.67 -6.92 -20.31
C TYR A 75 10.94 -6.88 -21.18
N LYS A 76 11.79 -7.91 -21.09
CA LYS A 76 13.06 -8.02 -21.86
C LYS A 76 13.97 -6.82 -21.64
N LYS A 77 14.05 -6.33 -20.38
CA LYS A 77 14.95 -5.26 -19.98
C LYS A 77 16.11 -5.83 -19.16
N ASP A 78 17.30 -5.31 -19.39
CA ASP A 78 18.51 -5.69 -18.63
C ASP A 78 18.67 -4.89 -17.33
N ILE A 79 17.90 -3.81 -17.16
CA ILE A 79 17.99 -2.87 -16.06
C ILE A 79 16.61 -2.67 -15.45
N ILE A 80 16.55 -2.59 -14.12
CA ILE A 80 15.32 -2.35 -13.36
C ILE A 80 15.10 -0.85 -13.26
N SER A 81 14.08 -0.33 -13.92
CA SER A 81 13.72 1.09 -13.86
C SER A 81 12.67 1.38 -12.78
N LYS A 82 12.38 2.66 -12.58
CA LYS A 82 11.34 3.13 -11.66
C LYS A 82 9.96 2.51 -11.94
N ASN A 83 9.67 2.17 -13.18
CA ASN A 83 8.38 1.58 -13.57
C ASN A 83 8.22 0.17 -13.00
N GLU A 84 9.25 -0.68 -13.09
CA GLU A 84 9.21 -2.03 -12.52
C GLU A 84 9.13 -1.99 -10.99
N ILE A 85 9.82 -1.05 -10.35
CA ILE A 85 9.72 -0.80 -8.91
C ILE A 85 8.28 -0.42 -8.54
N ASN A 86 7.68 0.54 -9.24
CA ASN A 86 6.31 0.99 -8.97
C ASN A 86 5.31 -0.16 -9.11
N GLU A 87 5.41 -0.95 -10.19
CA GLU A 87 4.54 -2.11 -10.41
C GLU A 87 4.74 -3.18 -9.33
N ALA A 88 5.97 -3.41 -8.88
CA ALA A 88 6.24 -4.36 -7.79
C ALA A 88 5.65 -3.89 -6.46
N VAL A 89 5.76 -2.60 -6.12
CA VAL A 89 5.09 -2.01 -4.95
C VAL A 89 3.59 -2.22 -5.03
N ASP A 90 2.97 -1.90 -6.17
CA ASP A 90 1.54 -2.07 -6.39
C ASP A 90 1.09 -3.53 -6.22
N ARG A 91 1.91 -4.49 -6.68
CA ARG A 91 1.61 -5.93 -6.54
C ARG A 91 1.65 -6.40 -5.10
N ILE A 92 2.59 -5.90 -4.31
CA ILE A 92 2.72 -6.29 -2.91
C ILE A 92 1.56 -5.71 -2.09
N ILE A 93 1.15 -4.47 -2.37
CA ILE A 93 0.08 -3.79 -1.64
C ILE A 93 -1.30 -4.28 -2.05
N GLY A 94 -1.57 -4.27 -3.35
CA GLY A 94 -2.91 -4.53 -3.90
C GLY A 94 -3.09 -5.88 -4.59
N GLY A 95 -2.01 -6.63 -4.80
CA GLY A 95 -2.04 -7.88 -5.56
C GLY A 95 -1.75 -7.69 -7.06
N ILE A 96 -1.83 -8.79 -7.80
CA ILE A 96 -1.60 -8.81 -9.25
C ILE A 96 -2.69 -8.01 -9.95
N ALA A 97 -2.31 -7.20 -10.94
CA ALA A 97 -3.24 -6.46 -11.77
C ALA A 97 -4.18 -7.41 -12.54
N GLY A 98 -5.47 -7.17 -12.40
CA GLY A 98 -6.50 -7.82 -13.21
C GLY A 98 -6.67 -7.15 -14.57
N SER A 99 -7.63 -7.64 -15.34
CA SER A 99 -8.00 -7.03 -16.61
C SER A 99 -8.57 -5.62 -16.39
N ALA A 100 -8.22 -4.71 -17.30
CA ALA A 100 -8.80 -3.37 -17.26
C ALA A 100 -10.32 -3.43 -17.33
N MET A 101 -11.00 -2.62 -16.53
CA MET A 101 -12.45 -2.53 -16.59
C MET A 101 -12.90 -1.88 -17.90
N GLU A 102 -13.91 -2.47 -18.51
CA GLU A 102 -14.61 -1.87 -19.67
C GLU A 102 -15.31 -0.58 -19.25
N ASP A 103 -15.48 0.33 -20.22
CA ASP A 103 -16.22 1.57 -19.99
C ASP A 103 -17.68 1.29 -19.70
N SER A 104 -18.08 1.53 -18.47
CA SER A 104 -19.40 1.20 -17.94
C SER A 104 -19.81 2.18 -16.84
N LYS A 105 -21.10 2.15 -16.48
CA LYS A 105 -21.61 2.88 -15.30
C LYS A 105 -20.84 2.49 -14.04
N ASN A 106 -20.53 1.20 -13.87
CA ASN A 106 -19.80 0.70 -12.70
C ASN A 106 -18.38 1.27 -12.62
N LYS A 107 -17.66 1.35 -13.75
CA LYS A 107 -16.33 1.96 -13.80
C LYS A 107 -16.37 3.43 -13.39
N LYS A 108 -17.42 4.18 -13.84
CA LYS A 108 -17.61 5.58 -13.43
C LYS A 108 -17.90 5.69 -11.94
N LEU A 109 -18.78 4.85 -11.39
CA LEU A 109 -19.06 4.81 -9.94
C LEU A 109 -17.78 4.61 -9.13
N ILE A 110 -16.98 3.61 -9.49
CA ILE A 110 -15.71 3.33 -8.82
C ILE A 110 -14.74 4.52 -8.96
N ALA A 111 -14.67 5.13 -10.14
CA ALA A 111 -13.79 6.28 -10.36
C ALA A 111 -14.17 7.47 -9.45
N TYR A 112 -15.45 7.79 -9.34
CA TYR A 112 -15.92 8.87 -8.47
C TYR A 112 -15.74 8.52 -6.98
N HIS A 113 -15.93 7.25 -6.62
CA HIS A 113 -15.65 6.76 -5.28
C HIS A 113 -14.19 7.01 -4.88
N GLU A 114 -13.24 6.49 -5.67
CA GLU A 114 -11.81 6.61 -5.38
C GLU A 114 -11.33 8.08 -5.43
N VAL A 115 -11.81 8.85 -6.39
CA VAL A 115 -11.48 10.29 -6.48
C VAL A 115 -12.09 11.06 -5.30
N GLY A 116 -13.30 10.70 -4.87
CA GLY A 116 -13.94 11.30 -3.69
C GLY A 116 -13.09 11.10 -2.42
N ARG A 117 -12.58 9.90 -2.20
CA ARG A 117 -11.63 9.61 -1.13
C ARG A 117 -10.35 10.45 -1.25
N ALA A 118 -9.75 10.47 -2.44
CA ALA A 118 -8.53 11.22 -2.69
C ALA A 118 -8.70 12.73 -2.45
N VAL A 119 -9.81 13.32 -2.90
CA VAL A 119 -10.12 14.75 -2.70
C VAL A 119 -10.25 15.07 -1.22
N ILE A 120 -11.06 14.31 -0.48
CA ILE A 120 -11.25 14.51 0.95
C ILE A 120 -9.93 14.32 1.70
N GLY A 121 -9.18 13.23 1.45
CA GLY A 121 -7.90 12.99 2.09
C GLY A 121 -6.87 14.11 1.83
N SER A 122 -6.86 14.66 0.61
CA SER A 122 -5.96 15.78 0.25
C SER A 122 -6.30 17.10 0.92
N LEU A 123 -7.56 17.31 1.32
CA LEU A 123 -8.02 18.54 1.96
C LEU A 123 -7.87 18.49 3.49
N LEU A 124 -7.74 17.31 4.09
CA LEU A 124 -7.65 17.14 5.53
C LEU A 124 -6.21 17.31 6.03
N GLN A 125 -5.99 18.23 6.95
CA GLN A 125 -4.66 18.56 7.49
C GLN A 125 -4.01 17.39 8.25
N ASN A 126 -4.81 16.53 8.89
CA ASN A 126 -4.31 15.43 9.72
C ASN A 126 -4.45 14.07 9.01
N HIS A 127 -4.45 14.06 7.70
CA HIS A 127 -4.52 12.87 6.88
C HIS A 127 -3.20 12.61 6.17
N ASP A 128 -2.93 11.34 5.88
CA ASP A 128 -1.78 10.91 5.09
C ASP A 128 -1.91 11.43 3.65
N ALA A 129 -0.79 11.70 3.00
CA ALA A 129 -0.78 12.20 1.63
C ALA A 129 -1.28 11.14 0.64
N VAL A 130 -2.04 11.58 -0.37
CA VAL A 130 -2.43 10.71 -1.49
C VAL A 130 -1.19 10.36 -2.30
N GLU A 131 -0.85 9.10 -2.34
CA GLU A 131 0.27 8.58 -3.13
C GLU A 131 -0.19 8.15 -4.52
N LYS A 132 -1.36 7.50 -4.60
CA LYS A 132 -1.86 6.96 -5.85
C LYS A 132 -3.37 6.77 -5.84
N VAL A 133 -3.99 7.04 -6.99
CA VAL A 133 -5.36 6.64 -7.32
C VAL A 133 -5.32 5.79 -8.59
N THR A 134 -5.98 4.65 -8.59
CA THR A 134 -6.00 3.75 -9.75
C THR A 134 -7.33 3.01 -9.88
N LEU A 135 -7.74 2.77 -11.13
CA LEU A 135 -8.88 1.93 -11.48
C LEU A 135 -8.45 0.56 -12.01
N ILE A 136 -7.17 0.24 -11.91
CA ILE A 136 -6.68 -1.10 -12.26
C ILE A 136 -7.10 -2.04 -11.12
N PRO A 137 -7.95 -3.04 -11.39
CA PRO A 137 -8.36 -4.00 -10.36
C PRO A 137 -7.16 -4.78 -9.85
N ARG A 138 -7.09 -4.98 -8.53
CA ARG A 138 -6.03 -5.80 -7.90
C ARG A 138 -6.64 -6.64 -6.77
N GLY A 139 -6.38 -7.94 -6.78
CA GLY A 139 -6.98 -8.85 -5.80
C GLY A 139 -8.51 -8.75 -5.81
N SER A 140 -9.11 -8.47 -4.67
CA SER A 140 -10.57 -8.25 -4.52
C SER A 140 -11.00 -6.81 -4.80
N SER A 141 -10.07 -5.86 -4.88
CA SER A 141 -10.36 -4.44 -5.08
C SER A 141 -10.53 -4.12 -6.56
N LYS A 142 -11.57 -3.34 -6.88
CA LYS A 142 -11.84 -2.87 -8.24
C LYS A 142 -11.24 -1.49 -8.53
N GLY A 143 -10.88 -0.75 -7.50
CA GLY A 143 -10.16 0.51 -7.52
C GLY A 143 -9.32 0.61 -6.26
N LEU A 144 -8.40 1.54 -6.19
CA LEU A 144 -7.56 1.75 -5.02
C LEU A 144 -7.15 3.22 -4.94
N THR A 145 -7.44 3.82 -3.81
CA THR A 145 -6.82 5.06 -3.37
C THR A 145 -5.86 4.74 -2.25
N TRP A 146 -4.58 4.99 -2.49
CA TRP A 146 -3.54 4.69 -1.52
C TRP A 146 -2.97 5.97 -0.93
N PHE A 147 -2.92 5.98 0.40
CA PHE A 147 -2.35 7.06 1.21
C PHE A 147 -1.07 6.54 1.86
N ALA A 148 0.01 7.30 1.71
CA ALA A 148 1.29 6.95 2.29
C ALA A 148 1.55 7.82 3.52
N PRO A 149 1.72 7.23 4.72
CA PRO A 149 2.14 7.97 5.89
C PRO A 149 3.48 8.68 5.65
N SER A 150 3.57 9.93 6.08
CA SER A 150 4.81 10.71 5.98
C SER A 150 5.90 10.18 6.91
N GLU A 151 5.51 9.53 8.00
CA GLU A 151 6.38 8.97 9.03
C GLU A 151 5.90 7.59 9.48
N ASP A 152 6.80 6.79 10.05
CA ASP A 152 6.45 5.52 10.69
C ASP A 152 5.76 5.78 12.05
N GLN A 153 4.46 6.05 12.00
CA GLN A 153 3.68 6.40 13.17
C GLN A 153 3.39 5.17 14.05
N MET A 154 3.88 5.22 15.28
CA MET A 154 3.55 4.20 16.29
C MET A 154 2.23 4.49 17.03
N LEU A 155 1.81 5.75 17.06
CA LEU A 155 0.59 6.21 17.74
C LEU A 155 -0.24 7.08 16.80
N ILE A 156 -1.56 6.90 16.87
CA ILE A 156 -2.51 7.64 16.04
C ILE A 156 -3.31 8.55 16.96
N SER A 157 -3.33 9.86 16.68
CA SER A 157 -4.12 10.82 17.42
C SER A 157 -5.61 10.72 17.09
N ARG A 158 -6.47 11.23 17.99
CA ARG A 158 -7.90 11.34 17.71
C ARG A 158 -8.22 12.15 16.46
N ALA A 159 -7.44 13.19 16.19
CA ALA A 159 -7.60 14.03 14.98
C ALA A 159 -7.30 13.23 13.70
N GLN A 160 -6.26 12.40 13.72
CA GLN A 160 -5.93 11.51 12.61
C GLN A 160 -6.97 10.42 12.40
N LEU A 161 -7.53 9.84 13.48
CA LEU A 161 -8.63 8.87 13.36
C LEU A 161 -9.87 9.50 12.73
N LEU A 162 -10.26 10.70 13.17
CA LEU A 162 -11.39 11.42 12.58
C LEU A 162 -11.14 11.77 11.10
N ALA A 163 -9.91 12.14 10.75
CA ALA A 163 -9.54 12.41 9.36
C ALA A 163 -9.68 11.14 8.49
N ARG A 164 -9.22 9.98 8.98
CA ARG A 164 -9.38 8.70 8.27
C ARG A 164 -10.84 8.30 8.10
N ILE A 165 -11.66 8.44 9.14
CA ILE A 165 -13.11 8.19 9.03
C ILE A 165 -13.75 9.12 7.98
N THR A 166 -13.39 10.40 8.00
CA THR A 166 -13.93 11.39 7.07
C THR A 166 -13.51 11.07 5.63
N GLU A 167 -12.27 10.68 5.41
CA GLU A 167 -11.76 10.27 4.10
C GLU A 167 -12.50 9.02 3.60
N THR A 168 -12.64 7.99 4.44
CA THR A 168 -13.34 6.75 4.10
C THR A 168 -14.77 7.00 3.64
N LEU A 169 -15.47 7.94 4.27
CA LEU A 169 -16.83 8.34 3.87
C LEU A 169 -16.85 9.15 2.57
N GLY A 170 -15.71 9.75 2.18
CA GLY A 170 -15.61 10.60 0.99
C GLY A 170 -16.04 9.91 -0.30
N GLY A 171 -15.70 8.63 -0.46
CA GLY A 171 -16.11 7.83 -1.61
C GLY A 171 -17.63 7.67 -1.70
N ARG A 172 -18.27 7.28 -0.61
CA ARG A 172 -19.73 7.15 -0.51
C ARG A 172 -20.47 8.47 -0.76
N VAL A 173 -19.94 9.56 -0.22
CA VAL A 173 -20.52 10.90 -0.44
C VAL A 173 -20.38 11.33 -1.89
N ALA A 174 -19.26 11.05 -2.53
CA ALA A 174 -19.07 11.31 -3.96
C ALA A 174 -20.10 10.57 -4.84
N GLU A 175 -20.33 9.27 -4.56
CA GLU A 175 -21.37 8.50 -5.25
C GLU A 175 -22.75 9.18 -5.08
N ARG A 176 -23.12 9.55 -3.86
CA ARG A 176 -24.39 10.20 -3.56
C ARG A 176 -24.57 11.52 -4.26
N VAL A 177 -23.56 12.37 -4.25
CA VAL A 177 -23.61 13.72 -4.84
C VAL A 177 -23.74 13.66 -6.37
N ILE A 178 -23.02 12.72 -7.00
CA ILE A 178 -22.94 12.66 -8.47
C ILE A 178 -24.06 11.82 -9.08
N PHE A 179 -24.44 10.72 -8.44
CA PHE A 179 -25.39 9.75 -9.02
C PHE A 179 -26.74 9.70 -8.29
N GLY A 180 -26.84 10.31 -7.10
CA GLY A 180 -28.05 10.28 -6.26
C GLY A 180 -28.04 9.17 -5.20
N GLU A 181 -28.91 9.28 -4.21
CA GLU A 181 -28.98 8.40 -3.04
C GLU A 181 -29.24 6.92 -3.42
N THR A 182 -30.04 6.69 -4.48
CA THR A 182 -30.40 5.35 -4.94
C THR A 182 -29.28 4.59 -5.61
N GLU A 183 -28.20 5.28 -6.00
CA GLU A 183 -27.05 4.70 -6.70
C GLU A 183 -25.84 4.48 -5.79
N VAL A 184 -25.98 4.80 -4.50
CA VAL A 184 -24.92 4.55 -3.52
C VAL A 184 -24.67 3.06 -3.39
N THR A 185 -23.41 2.66 -3.54
CA THR A 185 -23.02 1.25 -3.59
C THR A 185 -22.56 0.72 -2.23
N THR A 186 -22.34 -0.59 -2.16
CA THR A 186 -21.71 -1.27 -1.01
C THR A 186 -20.18 -1.19 -1.04
N GLY A 187 -19.59 -0.40 -1.94
CA GLY A 187 -18.15 -0.31 -2.12
C GLY A 187 -17.39 0.03 -0.85
N SER A 188 -17.93 0.93 -0.04
CA SER A 188 -17.35 1.35 1.25
C SER A 188 -17.75 0.51 2.46
N SER A 189 -18.60 -0.53 2.31
CA SER A 189 -19.13 -1.27 3.45
C SER A 189 -18.05 -1.98 4.27
N GLY A 190 -17.05 -2.56 3.62
CA GLY A 190 -15.91 -3.20 4.30
C GLY A 190 -15.01 -2.21 5.04
N GLU A 191 -14.87 -1.01 4.50
CA GLU A 191 -14.05 0.07 5.08
C GLU A 191 -14.74 0.76 6.26
N ILE A 192 -16.09 0.83 6.24
CA ILE A 192 -16.89 1.40 7.34
C ILE A 192 -16.96 0.45 8.53
N GLN A 193 -16.77 -0.86 8.31
CA GLN A 193 -16.79 -1.87 9.37
C GLN A 193 -15.46 -2.01 10.12
N GLN A 194 -14.38 -1.45 9.61
CA GLN A 194 -13.06 -1.41 10.25
C GLN A 194 -12.96 -0.23 11.22
#